data_47d3f1ee958b3863573b547943e16e06
#
_entry.id   47d3f1ee958b3863573b547943e16e06
#
_cell.length_a   1.000
_cell.length_b   1.000
_cell.length_c   1.000
_cell.angle_alpha   90.00
_cell.angle_beta   90.00
_cell.angle_gamma   90.00
#
_symmetry.space_group_name_H-M   'P 1'
#
loop_
_entity.id
_entity.type
_entity.pdbx_description
1 polymer ?
#
loop_
_entity_poly.entity_id
_entity_poly.type
_entity_poly.pdbx_seq_one_letter_code
_entity_poly.pdbx_strand_id
1 'polypeptide(L)'
;MKLGIVGLPNVGKSTLFNALTNAGAQAANYAFCTIEPNVGVVAVPDYRIDKLAQMYSPDKITPATIEFVDIAGLVKGASKGEGLGNKFLSHIREVDAIIHVVRCFENDDIMHVDGEIDPVRDIETINLELILSDTEVLQRRIDRDTKAMKGDKSLAGDVQFFNFLKEQLDNAVNARAVEMTDEQRELMSTVALLSSKPVIYACNMSEEDFAGDLTENKYFNKVKEIAAAEGSEVLPICAELEAQIAELSKEEKEMFLSELGIEKGGLDLLIQKSYDLLGLMSYLTAGKPEVRAWTIKKGTKAPQAAGKIHSDFERGFIRAEVISFDELMKNGSMAAAKEKGLVRSEGKEYVMQDGDIVLFRFNV
;
A
#
# COMPACT_ATOMS: atom_id res chain seq x y z
N MET A 1 -8.86 0.58 1.75
CA MET A 1 -7.66 1.39 1.57
C MET A 1 -7.16 1.15 0.17
N LYS A 2 -6.82 2.23 -0.53
CA LYS A 2 -6.59 2.22 -1.98
C LYS A 2 -5.16 2.69 -2.28
N LEU A 3 -4.48 2.00 -3.19
CA LEU A 3 -3.21 2.45 -3.76
C LEU A 3 -3.41 2.83 -5.23
N GLY A 4 -2.92 4.01 -5.61
CA GLY A 4 -2.96 4.45 -6.99
C GLY A 4 -1.71 4.02 -7.75
N ILE A 5 -1.88 3.32 -8.86
CA ILE A 5 -0.77 2.99 -9.75
C ILE A 5 -0.63 4.13 -10.76
N VAL A 6 0.51 4.78 -10.73
CA VAL A 6 0.85 5.90 -11.62
C VAL A 6 2.11 5.59 -12.42
N GLY A 7 2.32 6.28 -13.52
CA GLY A 7 3.50 6.18 -14.36
C GLY A 7 3.26 6.87 -15.69
N LEU A 8 4.34 7.22 -16.37
CA LEU A 8 4.30 7.76 -17.72
C LEU A 8 3.78 6.70 -18.72
N PRO A 9 3.36 7.08 -19.92
CA PRO A 9 2.99 6.11 -20.94
C PRO A 9 4.16 5.15 -21.27
N ASN A 10 3.82 3.90 -21.59
CA ASN A 10 4.77 2.86 -22.02
C ASN A 10 5.84 2.43 -20.99
N VAL A 11 5.58 2.62 -19.69
CA VAL A 11 6.45 2.14 -18.60
C VAL A 11 6.07 0.73 -18.08
N GLY A 12 5.00 0.12 -18.62
CA GLY A 12 4.48 -1.18 -18.17
C GLY A 12 3.36 -1.10 -17.13
N LYS A 13 2.81 0.10 -16.86
CA LYS A 13 1.77 0.34 -15.86
C LYS A 13 0.53 -0.55 -16.05
N SER A 14 -0.03 -0.59 -17.26
CA SER A 14 -1.23 -1.39 -17.55
C SER A 14 -0.95 -2.89 -17.51
N THR A 15 0.25 -3.33 -17.93
CA THR A 15 0.68 -4.72 -17.80
C THR A 15 0.73 -5.14 -16.33
N LEU A 16 1.34 -4.31 -15.47
CA LEU A 16 1.40 -4.54 -14.03
C LEU A 16 0.01 -4.58 -13.39
N PHE A 17 -0.86 -3.63 -13.74
CA PHE A 17 -2.23 -3.59 -13.20
C PHE A 17 -3.03 -4.82 -13.63
N ASN A 18 -2.92 -5.25 -14.90
CA ASN A 18 -3.59 -6.45 -15.39
C ASN A 18 -3.06 -7.71 -14.70
N ALA A 19 -1.76 -7.83 -14.49
CA ALA A 19 -1.17 -8.94 -13.75
C ALA A 19 -1.68 -8.99 -12.30
N LEU A 20 -1.75 -7.85 -11.60
CA LEU A 20 -2.33 -7.73 -10.26
C LEU A 20 -3.81 -8.15 -10.24
N THR A 21 -4.60 -7.70 -11.20
CA THR A 21 -6.05 -8.00 -11.25
C THR A 21 -6.34 -9.43 -11.67
N ASN A 22 -5.54 -10.02 -12.55
CA ASN A 22 -5.66 -11.43 -12.94
C ASN A 22 -5.32 -12.35 -11.75
N ALA A 23 -4.24 -12.07 -11.03
CA ALA A 23 -3.92 -12.75 -9.78
C ALA A 23 -5.05 -12.60 -8.73
N GLY A 24 -5.73 -11.45 -8.70
CA GLY A 24 -6.88 -11.18 -7.86
C GLY A 24 -8.17 -11.88 -8.31
N ALA A 25 -8.36 -12.07 -9.62
CA ALA A 25 -9.55 -12.75 -10.17
C ALA A 25 -9.60 -14.23 -9.78
N GLN A 26 -8.47 -14.90 -9.64
CA GLN A 26 -8.41 -16.26 -9.08
C GLN A 26 -8.82 -16.29 -7.60
N ALA A 27 -8.66 -15.18 -6.88
CA ALA A 27 -9.14 -15.00 -5.51
C ALA A 27 -10.58 -14.47 -5.43
N ALA A 28 -11.18 -14.00 -6.54
CA ALA A 28 -12.47 -13.29 -6.60
C ALA A 28 -13.72 -14.15 -6.53
N ASN A 29 -13.64 -15.40 -6.09
CA ASN A 29 -14.81 -16.13 -5.58
C ASN A 29 -15.39 -15.52 -4.28
N TYR A 30 -14.92 -14.29 -3.92
CA TYR A 30 -15.41 -13.54 -2.77
C TYR A 30 -16.57 -12.64 -3.18
N ALA A 31 -17.79 -13.04 -2.79
CA ALA A 31 -19.00 -12.25 -2.92
C ALA A 31 -18.80 -10.89 -2.21
N PHE A 32 -19.01 -9.78 -2.92
CA PHE A 32 -19.01 -8.36 -2.52
C PHE A 32 -17.99 -7.44 -3.20
N CYS A 33 -17.25 -7.87 -4.24
CA CYS A 33 -16.50 -6.94 -5.06
C CYS A 33 -17.40 -6.34 -6.13
N THR A 34 -17.79 -5.09 -5.97
CA THR A 34 -18.28 -4.27 -7.08
C THR A 34 -17.12 -4.08 -8.05
N ILE A 35 -17.25 -4.56 -9.28
CA ILE A 35 -16.23 -4.35 -10.33
C ILE A 35 -16.40 -2.91 -10.81
N GLU A 36 -15.67 -1.98 -10.19
CA GLU A 36 -15.50 -0.64 -10.76
C GLU A 36 -14.41 -0.70 -11.84
N PRO A 37 -14.62 -0.06 -13.00
CA PRO A 37 -13.56 0.04 -14.00
C PRO A 37 -12.29 0.64 -13.38
N ASN A 38 -11.14 0.05 -13.63
CA ASN A 38 -9.84 0.47 -13.13
C ASN A 38 -9.59 0.29 -11.61
N VAL A 39 -10.40 -0.51 -10.91
CA VAL A 39 -10.13 -0.91 -9.51
C VAL A 39 -9.93 -2.42 -9.44
N GLY A 40 -8.78 -2.84 -8.94
CA GLY A 40 -8.43 -4.23 -8.66
C GLY A 40 -8.43 -4.51 -7.16
N VAL A 41 -9.17 -5.53 -6.73
CA VAL A 41 -9.13 -6.02 -5.34
C VAL A 41 -8.27 -7.27 -5.31
N VAL A 42 -7.20 -7.24 -4.56
CA VAL A 42 -6.17 -8.29 -4.55
C VAL A 42 -6.03 -8.87 -3.15
N ALA A 43 -5.92 -10.20 -3.06
CA ALA A 43 -5.65 -10.88 -1.80
C ALA A 43 -4.22 -10.60 -1.33
N VAL A 44 -4.06 -10.33 -0.04
CA VAL A 44 -2.74 -10.20 0.58
C VAL A 44 -2.17 -11.60 0.83
N PRO A 45 -1.01 -11.94 0.25
CA PRO A 45 -0.37 -13.23 0.47
C PRO A 45 -0.03 -13.43 1.96
N ASP A 46 -0.60 -14.46 2.58
CA ASP A 46 -0.38 -14.76 3.99
C ASP A 46 -0.38 -16.28 4.22
N TYR A 47 0.79 -16.87 4.35
CA TYR A 47 0.99 -18.31 4.56
C TYR A 47 0.30 -18.84 5.83
N ARG A 48 0.02 -17.94 6.80
CA ARG A 48 -0.63 -18.31 8.06
C ARG A 48 -2.05 -18.79 7.83
N ILE A 49 -2.75 -18.23 6.84
CA ILE A 49 -4.10 -18.68 6.44
C ILE A 49 -4.07 -20.10 5.91
N ASP A 50 -3.10 -20.43 5.04
CA ASP A 50 -2.96 -21.77 4.48
C ASP A 50 -2.71 -22.81 5.59
N LYS A 51 -1.83 -22.48 6.56
CA LYS A 51 -1.55 -23.35 7.71
C LYS A 51 -2.77 -23.54 8.61
N LEU A 52 -3.53 -22.47 8.88
CA LEU A 52 -4.76 -22.57 9.65
C LEU A 52 -5.83 -23.34 8.88
N ALA A 53 -5.94 -23.18 7.57
CA ALA A 53 -6.86 -23.96 6.75
C ALA A 53 -6.54 -25.46 6.79
N GLN A 54 -5.27 -25.85 6.76
CA GLN A 54 -4.85 -27.23 6.94
C GLN A 54 -5.25 -27.78 8.33
N MET A 55 -5.11 -26.97 9.39
CA MET A 55 -5.41 -27.37 10.77
C MET A 55 -6.92 -27.52 11.04
N TYR A 56 -7.73 -26.58 10.53
CA TYR A 56 -9.15 -26.51 10.86
C TYR A 56 -10.06 -27.12 9.79
N SER A 57 -9.57 -27.37 8.57
CA SER A 57 -10.34 -27.82 7.40
C SER A 57 -11.65 -27.02 7.28
N PRO A 58 -11.56 -25.68 7.10
CA PRO A 58 -12.73 -24.80 7.15
C PRO A 58 -13.59 -24.94 5.89
N ASP A 59 -14.86 -24.60 6.02
CA ASP A 59 -15.80 -24.54 4.89
C ASP A 59 -15.48 -23.35 3.97
N LYS A 60 -14.85 -22.28 4.52
CA LYS A 60 -14.48 -21.07 3.80
C LYS A 60 -13.14 -20.50 4.26
N ILE A 61 -12.38 -19.98 3.30
CA ILE A 61 -11.12 -19.26 3.54
C ILE A 61 -11.29 -17.83 3.01
N THR A 62 -10.98 -16.81 3.82
CA THR A 62 -11.11 -15.42 3.45
C THR A 62 -9.80 -14.65 3.79
N PRO A 63 -8.93 -14.37 2.80
CA PRO A 63 -7.73 -13.58 3.02
C PRO A 63 -8.05 -12.10 3.27
N ALA A 64 -7.09 -11.37 3.79
CA ALA A 64 -7.12 -9.92 3.75
C ALA A 64 -7.01 -9.42 2.30
N THR A 65 -7.58 -8.26 2.01
CA THR A 65 -7.53 -7.68 0.65
C THR A 65 -7.07 -6.24 0.69
N ILE A 66 -6.49 -5.81 -0.43
CA ILE A 66 -6.08 -4.44 -0.69
C ILE A 66 -6.57 -4.02 -2.08
N GLU A 67 -6.88 -2.73 -2.24
CA GLU A 67 -7.40 -2.20 -3.50
C GLU A 67 -6.31 -1.44 -4.25
N PHE A 68 -6.15 -1.75 -5.54
CA PHE A 68 -5.30 -1.03 -6.48
C PHE A 68 -6.17 -0.30 -7.48
N VAL A 69 -5.81 0.94 -7.80
CA VAL A 69 -6.52 1.79 -8.76
C VAL A 69 -5.59 2.12 -9.90
N ASP A 70 -5.94 1.76 -11.13
CA ASP A 70 -5.20 2.21 -12.30
C ASP A 70 -5.52 3.67 -12.58
N ILE A 71 -4.56 4.54 -12.30
CA ILE A 71 -4.69 5.98 -12.56
C ILE A 71 -4.13 6.25 -13.96
N ALA A 72 -4.99 6.83 -14.82
CA ALA A 72 -4.61 7.15 -16.20
C ALA A 72 -3.29 7.97 -16.22
N GLY A 73 -2.42 7.63 -17.18
CA GLY A 73 -1.09 8.22 -17.27
C GLY A 73 -1.10 9.75 -17.34
N LEU A 74 -0.12 10.35 -16.70
CA LEU A 74 0.09 11.80 -16.70
C LEU A 74 0.51 12.28 -18.10
N VAL A 75 -0.09 13.38 -18.54
CA VAL A 75 0.41 14.20 -19.64
C VAL A 75 1.04 15.46 -19.03
N LYS A 76 2.25 15.82 -19.45
CA LYS A 76 2.94 17.06 -19.00
C LYS A 76 1.99 18.26 -19.06
N GLY A 77 1.96 19.07 -17.98
CA GLY A 77 1.07 20.23 -17.87
C GLY A 77 -0.29 19.92 -17.25
N ALA A 78 -0.44 18.81 -16.57
CA ALA A 78 -1.68 18.39 -15.91
C ALA A 78 -2.20 19.41 -14.90
N SER A 79 -1.31 20.11 -14.20
CA SER A 79 -1.66 21.17 -13.22
C SER A 79 -2.16 22.45 -13.87
N LYS A 80 -1.80 22.72 -15.14
CA LYS A 80 -2.19 23.95 -15.87
C LYS A 80 -3.30 23.73 -16.89
N GLY A 81 -3.71 22.46 -17.12
CA GLY A 81 -4.56 22.07 -18.21
C GLY A 81 -6.01 21.82 -17.86
N GLU A 82 -6.86 22.02 -18.83
CA GLU A 82 -8.25 21.57 -18.83
C GLU A 82 -8.31 20.06 -19.09
N GLY A 83 -9.12 19.33 -18.34
CA GLY A 83 -9.52 17.95 -18.66
C GLY A 83 -8.72 16.84 -18.01
N LEU A 84 -7.81 16.15 -18.73
CA LEU A 84 -7.17 14.89 -18.28
C LEU A 84 -6.24 15.06 -17.06
N GLY A 85 -5.54 16.20 -16.96
CA GLY A 85 -4.66 16.47 -15.84
C GLY A 85 -5.39 16.64 -14.51
N ASN A 86 -6.51 17.34 -14.52
CA ASN A 86 -7.35 17.51 -13.33
C ASN A 86 -7.96 16.17 -12.87
N LYS A 87 -8.29 15.27 -13.80
CA LYS A 87 -8.75 13.92 -13.47
C LYS A 87 -7.65 13.10 -12.82
N PHE A 88 -6.42 13.15 -13.33
CA PHE A 88 -5.26 12.49 -12.74
C PHE A 88 -5.07 12.92 -11.27
N LEU A 89 -4.99 14.23 -11.01
CA LEU A 89 -4.84 14.77 -9.65
C LEU A 89 -6.03 14.43 -8.74
N SER A 90 -7.26 14.38 -9.29
CA SER A 90 -8.45 13.95 -8.56
C SER A 90 -8.34 12.50 -8.11
N HIS A 91 -7.95 11.60 -9.00
CA HIS A 91 -7.79 10.18 -8.65
C HIS A 91 -6.68 9.98 -7.61
N ILE A 92 -5.57 10.74 -7.69
CA ILE A 92 -4.53 10.68 -6.66
C ILE A 92 -5.06 11.15 -5.29
N ARG A 93 -5.98 12.10 -5.23
CA ARG A 93 -6.60 12.52 -3.95
C ARG A 93 -7.35 11.39 -3.25
N GLU A 94 -7.97 10.49 -4.02
CA GLU A 94 -8.82 9.41 -3.51
C GLU A 94 -8.06 8.19 -3.00
N VAL A 95 -6.76 8.09 -3.26
CA VAL A 95 -5.94 6.96 -2.83
C VAL A 95 -5.12 7.30 -1.59
N ASP A 96 -4.75 6.28 -0.81
CA ASP A 96 -4.00 6.42 0.44
C ASP A 96 -2.48 6.46 0.23
N ALA A 97 -1.98 5.78 -0.82
CA ALA A 97 -0.57 5.73 -1.21
C ALA A 97 -0.43 5.56 -2.73
N ILE A 98 0.78 5.73 -3.24
CA ILE A 98 1.10 5.71 -4.66
C ILE A 98 2.09 4.58 -4.96
N ILE A 99 1.81 3.82 -6.02
CA ILE A 99 2.78 2.95 -6.67
C ILE A 99 3.21 3.65 -7.95
N HIS A 100 4.44 4.12 -7.97
CA HIS A 100 5.01 4.79 -9.12
C HIS A 100 5.79 3.79 -9.98
N VAL A 101 5.19 3.38 -11.09
CA VAL A 101 5.84 2.48 -12.04
C VAL A 101 6.84 3.27 -12.87
N VAL A 102 8.10 2.86 -12.81
CA VAL A 102 9.23 3.52 -13.47
C VAL A 102 9.88 2.53 -14.44
N ARG A 103 10.12 2.97 -15.66
CA ARG A 103 10.79 2.14 -16.67
C ARG A 103 12.28 2.07 -16.40
N CYS A 104 12.79 0.85 -16.16
CA CYS A 104 14.20 0.55 -15.93
C CYS A 104 14.76 -0.51 -16.90
N PHE A 105 14.21 -0.61 -18.11
CA PHE A 105 14.62 -1.55 -19.15
C PHE A 105 14.75 -0.86 -20.50
N GLU A 106 15.66 -1.34 -21.34
CA GLU A 106 15.83 -0.94 -22.72
C GLU A 106 15.03 -1.88 -23.62
N ASN A 107 14.28 -1.31 -24.56
CA ASN A 107 13.55 -2.06 -25.59
C ASN A 107 13.27 -1.11 -26.76
N ASP A 108 13.83 -1.41 -27.92
CA ASP A 108 13.74 -0.59 -29.13
C ASP A 108 12.34 -0.60 -29.75
N ASP A 109 11.55 -1.65 -29.50
CA ASP A 109 10.18 -1.78 -30.00
C ASP A 109 9.18 -0.96 -29.18
N ILE A 110 9.54 -0.53 -27.97
CA ILE A 110 8.70 0.25 -27.06
C ILE A 110 9.23 1.67 -26.97
N MET A 111 8.60 2.59 -27.71
CA MET A 111 9.00 4.00 -27.74
C MET A 111 8.76 4.67 -26.38
N HIS A 112 9.79 5.38 -25.84
CA HIS A 112 9.62 6.23 -24.67
C HIS A 112 9.00 7.58 -25.10
N VAL A 113 8.15 8.18 -24.25
CA VAL A 113 7.43 9.43 -24.55
C VAL A 113 8.41 10.59 -24.83
N ASP A 114 9.53 10.64 -24.12
CA ASP A 114 10.56 11.67 -24.27
C ASP A 114 11.78 11.20 -25.11
N GLY A 115 11.68 10.05 -25.79
CA GLY A 115 12.69 9.49 -26.69
C GLY A 115 13.80 8.69 -26.01
N GLU A 116 14.26 9.09 -24.85
CA GLU A 116 15.30 8.41 -24.07
C GLU A 116 14.77 7.95 -22.72
N ILE A 117 15.29 6.83 -22.21
CA ILE A 117 14.94 6.29 -20.89
C ILE A 117 15.73 7.06 -19.84
N ASP A 118 15.02 7.80 -19.02
CA ASP A 118 15.57 8.52 -17.88
C ASP A 118 14.60 8.45 -16.67
N PRO A 119 14.77 7.48 -15.78
CA PRO A 119 13.89 7.28 -14.64
C PRO A 119 13.88 8.47 -13.67
N VAL A 120 14.98 9.25 -13.59
CA VAL A 120 15.05 10.45 -12.75
C VAL A 120 14.08 11.50 -13.26
N ARG A 121 14.20 11.85 -14.54
CA ARG A 121 13.31 12.80 -15.22
C ARG A 121 11.83 12.35 -15.14
N ASP A 122 11.57 11.06 -15.30
CA ASP A 122 10.21 10.51 -15.28
C ASP A 122 9.58 10.67 -13.89
N ILE A 123 10.34 10.40 -12.83
CA ILE A 123 9.94 10.61 -11.44
C ILE A 123 9.71 12.08 -11.16
N GLU A 124 10.67 12.95 -11.53
CA GLU A 124 10.59 14.40 -11.34
C GLU A 124 9.35 14.99 -12.04
N THR A 125 9.03 14.51 -13.24
CA THR A 125 7.85 14.95 -14.01
C THR A 125 6.56 14.73 -13.23
N ILE A 126 6.36 13.56 -12.65
CA ILE A 126 5.16 13.26 -11.84
C ILE A 126 5.20 14.03 -10.53
N ASN A 127 6.32 14.04 -9.83
CA ASN A 127 6.46 14.76 -8.56
C ASN A 127 6.17 16.25 -8.72
N LEU A 128 6.66 16.88 -9.79
CA LEU A 128 6.44 18.30 -10.06
C LEU A 128 4.94 18.64 -10.23
N GLU A 129 4.17 17.79 -10.93
CA GLU A 129 2.72 18.02 -11.08
C GLU A 129 1.98 17.92 -9.74
N LEU A 130 2.38 16.99 -8.86
CA LEU A 130 1.83 16.89 -7.50
C LEU A 130 2.16 18.13 -6.68
N ILE A 131 3.42 18.55 -6.71
CA ILE A 131 3.94 19.74 -6.00
C ILE A 131 3.23 21.02 -6.45
N LEU A 132 3.06 21.22 -7.75
CA LEU A 132 2.35 22.40 -8.29
C LEU A 132 0.91 22.47 -7.79
N SER A 133 0.20 21.31 -7.79
CA SER A 133 -1.15 21.24 -7.22
C SER A 133 -1.16 21.59 -5.71
N ASP A 134 -0.17 21.10 -4.97
CA ASP A 134 -0.07 21.29 -3.53
C ASP A 134 0.29 22.74 -3.16
N THR A 135 1.15 23.38 -3.94
CA THR A 135 1.52 24.79 -3.76
C THR A 135 0.28 25.69 -3.81
N GLU A 136 -0.65 25.43 -4.74
CA GLU A 136 -1.92 26.17 -4.80
C GLU A 136 -2.82 25.92 -3.58
N VAL A 137 -2.86 24.68 -3.10
CA VAL A 137 -3.65 24.30 -1.90
C VAL A 137 -3.07 24.98 -0.67
N LEU A 138 -1.74 24.96 -0.49
CA LEU A 138 -1.08 25.63 0.63
C LEU A 138 -1.23 27.15 0.57
N GLN A 139 -1.14 27.78 -0.60
CA GLN A 139 -1.32 29.23 -0.71
C GLN A 139 -2.70 29.64 -0.22
N ARG A 140 -3.76 28.93 -0.63
CA ARG A 140 -5.12 29.19 -0.16
C ARG A 140 -5.25 28.99 1.36
N ARG A 141 -4.59 27.99 1.92
CA ARG A 141 -4.56 27.72 3.37
C ARG A 141 -3.86 28.87 4.11
N ILE A 142 -2.68 29.28 3.67
CA ILE A 142 -1.90 30.39 4.22
C ILE A 142 -2.71 31.68 4.21
N ASP A 143 -3.34 32.04 3.08
CA ASP A 143 -4.14 33.25 2.94
C ASP A 143 -5.32 33.28 3.92
N ARG A 144 -5.99 32.14 4.09
CA ARG A 144 -7.10 31.97 5.03
C ARG A 144 -6.64 32.15 6.48
N ASP A 145 -5.58 31.43 6.86
CA ASP A 145 -5.10 31.39 8.24
C ASP A 145 -4.42 32.72 8.63
N THR A 146 -3.76 33.39 7.66
CA THR A 146 -3.22 34.76 7.86
C THR A 146 -4.35 35.78 8.13
N LYS A 147 -5.50 35.65 7.46
CA LYS A 147 -6.66 36.52 7.74
C LYS A 147 -7.24 36.23 9.12
N ALA A 148 -7.37 34.94 9.49
CA ALA A 148 -7.88 34.51 10.80
C ALA A 148 -6.95 34.90 11.95
N MET A 149 -5.63 34.92 11.75
CA MET A 149 -4.62 35.31 12.71
C MET A 149 -4.79 36.75 13.25
N LYS A 150 -5.49 37.65 12.50
CA LYS A 150 -5.82 39.00 12.99
C LYS A 150 -6.71 38.97 14.22
N GLY A 151 -7.56 37.96 14.34
CA GLY A 151 -8.45 37.74 15.50
C GLY A 151 -7.90 36.67 16.49
N ASP A 152 -7.10 35.74 16.02
CA ASP A 152 -6.57 34.62 16.80
C ASP A 152 -5.08 34.47 16.56
N LYS A 153 -4.26 35.01 17.46
CA LYS A 153 -2.80 34.97 17.39
C LYS A 153 -2.20 33.57 17.58
N SER A 154 -2.97 32.59 18.06
CA SER A 154 -2.48 31.20 18.22
C SER A 154 -2.13 30.56 16.88
N LEU A 155 -2.74 31.02 15.79
CA LEU A 155 -2.47 30.53 14.41
C LEU A 155 -1.11 30.98 13.84
N ALA A 156 -0.33 31.81 14.56
CA ALA A 156 0.94 32.31 14.03
C ALA A 156 1.95 31.18 13.74
N GLY A 157 2.01 30.15 14.61
CA GLY A 157 2.86 28.97 14.40
C GLY A 157 2.46 28.16 13.17
N ASP A 158 1.16 27.98 12.97
CA ASP A 158 0.60 27.25 11.83
C ASP A 158 0.92 27.97 10.50
N VAL A 159 0.73 29.27 10.45
CA VAL A 159 1.07 30.09 9.28
C VAL A 159 2.56 30.04 8.99
N GLN A 160 3.40 30.11 10.01
CA GLN A 160 4.84 29.98 9.82
C GLN A 160 5.23 28.63 9.25
N PHE A 161 4.66 27.53 9.78
CA PHE A 161 4.90 26.18 9.28
C PHE A 161 4.46 25.99 7.83
N PHE A 162 3.26 26.45 7.47
CA PHE A 162 2.76 26.33 6.10
C PHE A 162 3.56 27.17 5.11
N ASN A 163 4.08 28.35 5.50
CA ASN A 163 5.01 29.10 4.66
C ASN A 163 6.33 28.34 4.46
N PHE A 164 6.91 27.77 5.52
CA PHE A 164 8.09 26.92 5.42
C PHE A 164 7.84 25.74 4.48
N LEU A 165 6.74 25.01 4.65
CA LEU A 165 6.40 23.86 3.81
C LEU A 165 6.23 24.28 2.34
N LYS A 166 5.59 25.44 2.10
CA LYS A 166 5.45 25.98 0.74
C LYS A 166 6.80 26.30 0.12
N GLU A 167 7.74 26.88 0.87
CA GLU A 167 9.10 27.14 0.41
C GLU A 167 9.83 25.85 0.01
N GLN A 168 9.65 24.75 0.76
CA GLN A 168 10.19 23.45 0.38
C GLN A 168 9.60 22.95 -0.94
N LEU A 169 8.29 23.05 -1.12
CA LEU A 169 7.62 22.68 -2.37
C LEU A 169 8.08 23.57 -3.55
N ASP A 170 8.25 24.87 -3.35
CA ASP A 170 8.74 25.78 -4.38
C ASP A 170 10.19 25.44 -4.81
N ASN A 171 10.96 24.77 -3.93
CA ASN A 171 12.28 24.19 -4.21
C ASN A 171 12.21 22.75 -4.75
N ALA A 172 11.03 22.30 -5.21
CA ALA A 172 10.79 20.96 -5.75
C ALA A 172 11.01 19.80 -4.75
N VAL A 173 10.99 20.06 -3.44
CA VAL A 173 11.04 19.02 -2.40
C VAL A 173 9.62 18.53 -2.12
N ASN A 174 9.39 17.22 -2.29
CA ASN A 174 8.09 16.62 -1.96
C ASN A 174 7.76 16.76 -0.47
N ALA A 175 6.50 17.01 -0.11
CA ALA A 175 6.09 17.15 1.28
C ALA A 175 6.41 15.91 2.14
N ARG A 176 6.42 14.70 1.56
CA ARG A 176 6.83 13.46 2.24
C ARG A 176 8.31 13.42 2.61
N ALA A 177 9.17 14.16 1.91
CA ALA A 177 10.61 14.20 2.14
C ALA A 177 11.03 15.30 3.13
N VAL A 178 10.13 16.18 3.54
CA VAL A 178 10.43 17.28 4.47
C VAL A 178 10.53 16.71 5.89
N GLU A 179 11.65 17.01 6.57
CA GLU A 179 11.80 16.68 7.99
C GLU A 179 10.86 17.52 8.85
N MET A 180 10.07 16.87 9.70
CA MET A 180 9.03 17.48 10.52
C MET A 180 8.94 16.84 11.91
N THR A 181 8.55 17.65 12.91
CA THR A 181 8.14 17.12 14.22
C THR A 181 6.77 16.41 14.11
N ASP A 182 6.39 15.67 15.15
CA ASP A 182 5.10 14.99 15.16
C ASP A 182 3.91 15.97 15.13
N GLU A 183 4.03 17.12 15.82
CA GLU A 183 3.03 18.20 15.79
C GLU A 183 2.91 18.80 14.39
N GLN A 184 4.03 18.98 13.68
CA GLN A 184 4.03 19.47 12.31
C GLN A 184 3.42 18.46 11.34
N ARG A 185 3.66 17.15 11.54
CA ARG A 185 3.03 16.07 10.75
C ARG A 185 1.50 16.06 10.97
N GLU A 186 1.07 16.20 12.22
CA GLU A 186 -0.36 16.31 12.53
C GLU A 186 -0.98 17.53 11.87
N LEU A 187 -0.33 18.69 11.96
CA LEU A 187 -0.79 19.92 11.30
C LEU A 187 -0.84 19.78 9.77
N MET A 188 0.20 19.18 9.14
CA MET A 188 0.21 18.90 7.71
C MET A 188 -0.94 17.99 7.31
N SER A 189 -1.29 16.99 8.13
CA SER A 189 -2.39 16.06 7.85
C SER A 189 -3.76 16.75 7.72
N THR A 190 -3.91 17.98 8.24
CA THR A 190 -5.12 18.80 8.08
C THR A 190 -5.28 19.39 6.67
N VAL A 191 -4.24 19.24 5.84
CA VAL A 191 -4.21 19.67 4.44
C VAL A 191 -3.97 18.45 3.56
N ALA A 192 -4.89 18.17 2.65
CA ALA A 192 -4.79 16.99 1.77
C ALA A 192 -3.77 17.24 0.64
N LEU A 193 -2.47 17.16 0.98
CA LEU A 193 -1.38 17.31 0.01
C LEU A 193 -1.14 15.99 -0.73
N LEU A 194 -0.92 16.09 -2.05
CA LEU A 194 -0.66 14.94 -2.92
C LEU A 194 0.78 14.45 -2.79
N SER A 195 1.74 15.38 -2.70
CA SER A 195 3.17 15.09 -2.56
C SER A 195 3.54 14.59 -1.15
N SER A 196 2.61 14.61 -0.18
CA SER A 196 2.78 14.01 1.14
C SER A 196 2.46 12.52 1.18
N LYS A 197 1.79 11.99 0.14
CA LYS A 197 1.40 10.56 0.10
C LYS A 197 2.64 9.67 0.06
N PRO A 198 2.62 8.54 0.81
CA PRO A 198 3.68 7.54 0.73
C PRO A 198 3.79 6.96 -0.68
N VAL A 199 5.02 6.65 -1.12
CA VAL A 199 5.31 6.13 -2.46
C VAL A 199 6.13 4.84 -2.38
N ILE A 200 5.79 3.88 -3.25
CA ILE A 200 6.65 2.77 -3.63
C ILE A 200 7.04 2.99 -5.09
N TYR A 201 8.33 3.01 -5.38
CA TYR A 201 8.86 3.00 -6.73
C TYR A 201 8.92 1.56 -7.24
N ALA A 202 8.05 1.20 -8.16
CA ALA A 202 8.03 -0.10 -8.84
C ALA A 202 8.88 0.02 -10.12
N CYS A 203 10.14 -0.41 -10.04
CA CYS A 203 11.10 -0.38 -11.14
C CYS A 203 10.83 -1.53 -12.08
N ASN A 204 10.16 -1.25 -13.20
CA ASN A 204 9.88 -2.26 -14.21
C ASN A 204 11.12 -2.54 -15.05
N MET A 205 11.59 -3.78 -15.00
CA MET A 205 12.82 -4.28 -15.62
C MET A 205 12.55 -5.30 -16.70
N SER A 206 13.55 -5.60 -17.52
CA SER A 206 13.56 -6.79 -18.36
C SER A 206 13.64 -8.06 -17.50
N GLU A 207 13.27 -9.19 -18.07
CA GLU A 207 13.40 -10.50 -17.40
C GLU A 207 14.86 -10.83 -17.07
N GLU A 208 15.79 -10.52 -17.99
CA GLU A 208 17.21 -10.72 -17.82
C GLU A 208 17.78 -9.91 -16.64
N ASP A 209 17.45 -8.62 -16.55
CA ASP A 209 17.87 -7.77 -15.43
C ASP A 209 17.25 -8.20 -14.11
N PHE A 210 15.98 -8.64 -14.14
CA PHE A 210 15.25 -9.05 -12.94
C PHE A 210 15.78 -10.36 -12.34
N ALA A 211 16.19 -11.31 -13.20
CA ALA A 211 16.80 -12.58 -12.79
C ALA A 211 18.30 -12.46 -12.52
N GLY A 212 18.94 -11.36 -12.97
CA GLY A 212 20.37 -11.12 -12.86
C GLY A 212 20.78 -10.36 -11.59
N ASP A 213 21.96 -9.73 -11.65
CA ASP A 213 22.46 -8.86 -10.58
C ASP A 213 21.85 -7.45 -10.71
N LEU A 214 20.90 -7.15 -9.85
CA LEU A 214 20.22 -5.86 -9.82
C LEU A 214 21.17 -4.66 -9.63
N THR A 215 22.37 -4.87 -9.09
CA THR A 215 23.36 -3.80 -8.89
C THR A 215 24.00 -3.32 -10.19
N GLU A 216 23.90 -4.12 -11.25
CA GLU A 216 24.41 -3.76 -12.58
C GLU A 216 23.42 -2.86 -13.37
N ASN A 217 22.12 -2.86 -12.99
CA ASN A 217 21.14 -2.02 -13.67
C ASN A 217 21.28 -0.54 -13.25
N LYS A 218 21.84 0.27 -14.17
CA LYS A 218 22.11 1.70 -13.95
C LYS A 218 20.85 2.52 -13.65
N TYR A 219 19.69 2.13 -14.19
CA TYR A 219 18.43 2.83 -14.01
C TYR A 219 17.85 2.56 -12.61
N PHE A 220 17.89 1.31 -12.19
CA PHE A 220 17.47 0.90 -10.85
C PHE A 220 18.28 1.59 -9.76
N ASN A 221 19.61 1.68 -9.94
CA ASN A 221 20.46 2.35 -8.97
C ASN A 221 20.13 3.84 -8.80
N LYS A 222 19.82 4.55 -9.90
CA LYS A 222 19.36 5.94 -9.82
C LYS A 222 18.05 6.10 -9.05
N VAL A 223 17.08 5.19 -9.27
CA VAL A 223 15.80 5.21 -8.52
C VAL A 223 16.03 4.92 -7.04
N LYS A 224 16.95 3.99 -6.70
CA LYS A 224 17.34 3.73 -5.29
C LYS A 224 17.87 4.96 -4.58
N GLU A 225 18.69 5.79 -5.26
CA GLU A 225 19.19 7.04 -4.69
C GLU A 225 18.07 8.02 -4.38
N ILE A 226 17.11 8.20 -5.31
CA ILE A 226 15.92 9.04 -5.09
C ILE A 226 15.09 8.51 -3.92
N ALA A 227 14.78 7.23 -3.93
CA ALA A 227 13.97 6.61 -2.88
C ALA A 227 14.62 6.75 -1.50
N ALA A 228 15.94 6.57 -1.40
CA ALA A 228 16.69 6.75 -0.16
C ALA A 228 16.63 8.21 0.35
N ALA A 229 16.73 9.19 -0.54
CA ALA A 229 16.63 10.61 -0.18
C ALA A 229 15.24 11.01 0.32
N GLU A 230 14.18 10.33 -0.13
CA GLU A 230 12.79 10.59 0.27
C GLU A 230 12.29 9.67 1.40
N GLY A 231 13.08 8.69 1.83
CA GLY A 231 12.63 7.64 2.74
C GLY A 231 11.55 6.73 2.14
N SER A 232 11.52 6.60 0.81
CA SER A 232 10.55 5.79 0.07
C SER A 232 11.08 4.38 -0.20
N GLU A 233 10.17 3.42 -0.40
CA GLU A 233 10.52 2.05 -0.80
C GLU A 233 10.75 1.94 -2.31
N VAL A 234 11.68 1.06 -2.70
CA VAL A 234 11.92 0.72 -4.10
C VAL A 234 11.87 -0.79 -4.30
N LEU A 235 11.17 -1.24 -5.33
CA LEU A 235 11.03 -2.66 -5.66
C LEU A 235 11.37 -2.91 -7.14
N PRO A 236 12.22 -3.91 -7.43
CA PRO A 236 12.37 -4.41 -8.78
C PRO A 236 11.14 -5.26 -9.15
N ILE A 237 10.61 -5.08 -10.35
CA ILE A 237 9.48 -5.84 -10.88
C ILE A 237 9.74 -6.09 -12.36
N CYS A 238 9.41 -7.27 -12.84
CA CYS A 238 9.27 -7.53 -14.27
C CYS A 238 7.79 -7.73 -14.60
N ALA A 239 7.12 -6.69 -15.10
CA ALA A 239 5.68 -6.73 -15.36
C ALA A 239 5.28 -7.78 -16.40
N GLU A 240 6.16 -8.08 -17.34
CA GLU A 240 5.96 -9.11 -18.38
C GLU A 240 6.00 -10.50 -17.74
N LEU A 241 7.00 -10.81 -16.94
CA LEU A 241 7.12 -12.05 -16.18
C LEU A 241 5.91 -12.26 -15.26
N GLU A 242 5.53 -11.21 -14.52
CA GLU A 242 4.37 -11.26 -13.63
C GLU A 242 3.06 -11.52 -14.38
N ALA A 243 2.90 -10.98 -15.60
CA ALA A 243 1.74 -11.27 -16.43
C ALA A 243 1.70 -12.74 -16.87
N GLN A 244 2.85 -13.34 -17.19
CA GLN A 244 2.95 -14.76 -17.56
C GLN A 244 2.61 -15.67 -16.38
N ILE A 245 3.19 -15.42 -15.21
CA ILE A 245 2.97 -16.27 -14.02
C ILE A 245 1.59 -16.07 -13.38
N ALA A 246 0.91 -14.94 -13.64
CA ALA A 246 -0.44 -14.70 -13.13
C ALA A 246 -1.50 -15.67 -13.70
N GLU A 247 -1.21 -16.33 -14.82
CA GLU A 247 -2.10 -17.30 -15.46
C GLU A 247 -1.86 -18.74 -14.96
N LEU A 248 -0.77 -18.97 -14.23
CA LEU A 248 -0.36 -20.29 -13.75
C LEU A 248 -1.10 -20.68 -12.45
N SER A 249 -1.26 -21.99 -12.23
CA SER A 249 -1.66 -22.51 -10.92
C SER A 249 -0.59 -22.21 -9.85
N LYS A 250 -0.96 -22.33 -8.57
CA LYS A 250 -0.02 -22.06 -7.46
C LYS A 250 1.23 -22.95 -7.55
N GLU A 251 1.04 -24.23 -7.85
CA GLU A 251 2.11 -25.22 -7.96
C GLU A 251 3.02 -24.91 -9.16
N GLU A 252 2.44 -24.55 -10.31
CA GLU A 252 3.20 -24.17 -11.50
C GLU A 252 3.97 -22.87 -11.27
N LYS A 253 3.37 -21.87 -10.60
CA LYS A 253 4.03 -20.61 -10.23
C LYS A 253 5.24 -20.88 -9.33
N GLU A 254 5.09 -21.68 -8.28
CA GLU A 254 6.19 -22.03 -7.36
C GLU A 254 7.33 -22.74 -8.10
N MET A 255 7.02 -23.68 -8.99
CA MET A 255 8.01 -24.38 -9.79
C MET A 255 8.75 -23.43 -10.75
N PHE A 256 8.03 -22.58 -11.47
CA PHE A 256 8.57 -21.61 -12.42
C PHE A 256 9.51 -20.60 -11.74
N LEU A 257 9.10 -20.02 -10.60
CA LEU A 257 9.93 -19.10 -9.83
C LEU A 257 11.19 -19.79 -9.29
N SER A 258 11.06 -21.05 -8.86
CA SER A 258 12.22 -21.85 -8.37
C SER A 258 13.24 -22.14 -9.49
N GLU A 259 12.78 -22.39 -10.71
CA GLU A 259 13.67 -22.58 -11.88
C GLU A 259 14.46 -21.30 -12.22
N LEU A 260 13.86 -20.13 -12.01
CA LEU A 260 14.51 -18.83 -12.18
C LEU A 260 15.36 -18.40 -10.98
N GLY A 261 15.38 -19.19 -9.89
CA GLY A 261 16.08 -18.82 -8.66
C GLY A 261 15.43 -17.68 -7.87
N ILE A 262 14.16 -17.39 -8.13
CA ILE A 262 13.38 -16.31 -7.51
C ILE A 262 12.57 -16.90 -6.34
N GLU A 263 12.80 -16.43 -5.13
CA GLU A 263 12.07 -16.91 -3.94
C GLU A 263 10.61 -16.44 -3.87
N LYS A 264 10.35 -15.21 -4.32
CA LYS A 264 9.00 -14.59 -4.30
C LYS A 264 8.78 -13.76 -5.55
N GLY A 265 7.59 -13.84 -6.12
CA GLY A 265 7.18 -12.98 -7.23
C GLY A 265 7.19 -11.50 -6.83
N GLY A 266 7.47 -10.63 -7.79
CA GLY A 266 7.49 -9.18 -7.58
C GLY A 266 6.13 -8.63 -7.17
N LEU A 267 5.02 -9.21 -7.66
CA LEU A 267 3.66 -8.84 -7.25
C LEU A 267 3.39 -9.19 -5.79
N ASP A 268 3.79 -10.37 -5.33
CA ASP A 268 3.60 -10.77 -3.93
C ASP A 268 4.36 -9.82 -2.98
N LEU A 269 5.58 -9.43 -3.37
CA LEU A 269 6.36 -8.43 -2.64
C LEU A 269 5.70 -7.05 -2.68
N LEU A 270 5.21 -6.62 -3.84
CA LEU A 270 4.53 -5.33 -3.99
C LEU A 270 3.28 -5.26 -3.11
N ILE A 271 2.47 -6.31 -3.07
CA ILE A 271 1.27 -6.37 -2.23
C ILE A 271 1.65 -6.31 -0.75
N GLN A 272 2.64 -7.09 -0.31
CA GLN A 272 3.12 -7.09 1.08
C GLN A 272 3.67 -5.72 1.48
N LYS A 273 4.55 -5.13 0.66
CA LYS A 273 5.12 -3.79 0.91
C LYS A 273 4.06 -2.69 0.90
N SER A 274 3.06 -2.80 0.03
CA SER A 274 1.92 -1.88 0.00
C SER A 274 1.09 -1.95 1.29
N TYR A 275 0.90 -3.16 1.82
CA TYR A 275 0.20 -3.38 3.07
C TYR A 275 0.96 -2.78 4.26
N ASP A 276 2.28 -2.97 4.30
CA ASP A 276 3.15 -2.39 5.32
C ASP A 276 3.22 -0.86 5.23
N LEU A 277 3.34 -0.30 4.01
CA LEU A 277 3.40 1.13 3.76
C LEU A 277 2.16 1.87 4.30
N LEU A 278 1.00 1.24 4.21
CA LEU A 278 -0.26 1.75 4.75
C LEU A 278 -0.40 1.57 6.26
N GLY A 279 0.63 1.02 6.92
CA GLY A 279 0.60 0.72 8.35
C GLY A 279 -0.45 -0.32 8.73
N LEU A 280 -0.74 -1.25 7.81
CA LEU A 280 -1.73 -2.31 8.01
C LEU A 280 -1.09 -3.55 8.63
N MET A 281 -1.91 -4.35 9.26
CA MET A 281 -1.60 -5.68 9.75
C MET A 281 -2.87 -6.53 9.79
N SER A 282 -2.71 -7.85 9.96
CA SER A 282 -3.82 -8.78 10.01
C SER A 282 -3.86 -9.52 11.34
N TYR A 283 -5.03 -9.53 12.00
CA TYR A 283 -5.35 -10.56 12.97
C TYR A 283 -6.21 -11.64 12.31
N LEU A 284 -6.26 -12.83 12.91
CA LEU A 284 -6.87 -14.01 12.33
C LEU A 284 -8.01 -14.52 13.21
N THR A 285 -9.04 -15.02 12.57
CA THR A 285 -10.05 -15.85 13.22
C THR A 285 -10.05 -17.24 12.56
N ALA A 286 -10.02 -18.29 13.36
CA ALA A 286 -9.90 -19.65 12.85
C ALA A 286 -10.92 -20.58 13.50
N GLY A 287 -11.70 -21.27 12.66
CA GLY A 287 -12.68 -22.24 13.06
C GLY A 287 -13.18 -23.04 11.86
N LYS A 288 -14.01 -24.05 12.11
CA LYS A 288 -14.55 -24.89 11.04
C LYS A 288 -15.41 -24.12 10.02
N PRO A 289 -16.24 -23.13 10.42
CA PRO A 289 -17.02 -22.37 9.43
C PRO A 289 -16.15 -21.51 8.52
N GLU A 290 -15.12 -20.85 9.08
CA GLU A 290 -14.26 -19.94 8.32
C GLU A 290 -12.88 -19.78 8.99
N VAL A 291 -11.86 -19.71 8.16
CA VAL A 291 -10.56 -19.12 8.50
C VAL A 291 -10.46 -17.80 7.75
N ARG A 292 -10.21 -16.69 8.50
CA ARG A 292 -10.23 -15.37 7.93
C ARG A 292 -9.14 -14.46 8.50
N ALA A 293 -8.51 -13.66 7.62
CA ALA A 293 -7.69 -12.54 8.01
C ALA A 293 -8.49 -11.24 7.99
N TRP A 294 -8.29 -10.44 9.03
CA TRP A 294 -8.96 -9.16 9.24
C TRP A 294 -7.95 -8.04 9.22
N THR A 295 -8.10 -7.12 8.27
CA THR A 295 -7.23 -5.96 8.13
C THR A 295 -7.53 -4.90 9.19
N ILE A 296 -6.50 -4.50 9.93
CA ILE A 296 -6.52 -3.39 10.88
C ILE A 296 -5.26 -2.53 10.72
N LYS A 297 -5.28 -1.32 11.27
CA LYS A 297 -4.06 -0.48 11.37
C LYS A 297 -3.20 -0.94 12.54
N LYS A 298 -1.89 -0.85 12.40
CA LYS A 298 -0.94 -1.03 13.52
C LYS A 298 -1.34 -0.07 14.66
N GLY A 299 -1.32 -0.55 15.90
CA GLY A 299 -1.77 0.21 17.07
C GLY A 299 -3.28 0.12 17.39
N THR A 300 -4.09 -0.60 16.59
CA THR A 300 -5.51 -0.82 16.86
C THR A 300 -5.70 -1.62 18.13
N LYS A 301 -6.62 -1.19 19.02
CA LYS A 301 -6.97 -1.91 20.25
C LYS A 301 -8.04 -2.97 19.99
N ALA A 302 -8.14 -3.95 20.89
CA ALA A 302 -9.03 -5.12 20.77
C ALA A 302 -10.51 -4.77 20.50
N PRO A 303 -11.14 -3.75 21.15
CA PRO A 303 -12.54 -3.40 20.84
C PRO A 303 -12.72 -2.93 19.40
N GLN A 304 -11.85 -2.05 18.89
CA GLN A 304 -11.92 -1.57 17.51
C GLN A 304 -11.63 -2.69 16.49
N ALA A 305 -10.73 -3.63 16.84
CA ALA A 305 -10.50 -4.81 16.04
C ALA A 305 -11.76 -5.69 15.97
N ALA A 306 -12.43 -5.92 17.10
CA ALA A 306 -13.72 -6.61 17.14
C ALA A 306 -14.81 -5.92 16.29
N GLY A 307 -14.78 -4.59 16.25
CA GLY A 307 -15.64 -3.76 15.41
C GLY A 307 -15.48 -4.00 13.91
N LYS A 308 -14.34 -4.52 13.47
CA LYS A 308 -14.14 -4.93 12.07
C LYS A 308 -14.99 -6.15 11.68
N ILE A 309 -15.33 -6.99 12.65
CA ILE A 309 -16.25 -8.13 12.43
C ILE A 309 -17.69 -7.62 12.38
N HIS A 310 -18.11 -6.89 13.42
CA HIS A 310 -19.43 -6.26 13.50
C HIS A 310 -19.42 -5.16 14.58
N SER A 311 -20.20 -4.10 14.36
CA SER A 311 -20.32 -2.97 15.32
C SER A 311 -20.79 -3.40 16.72
N ASP A 312 -21.59 -4.45 16.80
CA ASP A 312 -22.05 -4.99 18.08
C ASP A 312 -20.92 -5.62 18.88
N PHE A 313 -19.92 -6.21 18.23
CA PHE A 313 -18.75 -6.76 18.91
C PHE A 313 -17.91 -5.67 19.57
N GLU A 314 -17.83 -4.48 18.96
CA GLU A 314 -17.16 -3.34 19.57
C GLU A 314 -17.96 -2.79 20.75
N ARG A 315 -19.26 -2.54 20.58
CA ARG A 315 -20.12 -2.00 21.64
C ARG A 315 -20.23 -2.92 22.86
N GLY A 316 -20.42 -4.21 22.58
CA GLY A 316 -20.57 -5.24 23.61
C GLY A 316 -19.28 -5.90 24.07
N PHE A 317 -18.10 -5.36 23.70
CA PHE A 317 -16.80 -5.99 23.96
C PHE A 317 -16.60 -6.27 25.46
N ILE A 318 -16.31 -7.53 25.79
CA ILE A 318 -15.97 -7.98 27.14
C ILE A 318 -14.46 -8.23 27.25
N ARG A 319 -13.95 -9.15 26.41
CA ARG A 319 -12.54 -9.54 26.35
C ARG A 319 -12.22 -10.23 25.03
N ALA A 320 -10.92 -10.33 24.73
CA ALA A 320 -10.40 -11.15 23.63
C ALA A 320 -9.61 -12.34 24.20
N GLU A 321 -9.89 -13.55 23.70
CA GLU A 321 -9.05 -14.72 23.92
C GLU A 321 -8.03 -14.74 22.76
N VAL A 322 -6.75 -14.55 23.07
CA VAL A 322 -5.69 -14.31 22.08
C VAL A 322 -4.58 -15.32 22.21
N ILE A 323 -4.13 -15.86 21.09
CA ILE A 323 -2.89 -16.64 20.98
C ILE A 323 -2.14 -16.21 19.72
N SER A 324 -0.80 -16.14 19.78
CA SER A 324 -0.03 -15.88 18.58
C SER A 324 -0.05 -17.07 17.63
N PHE A 325 0.07 -16.80 16.33
CA PHE A 325 0.12 -17.86 15.31
C PHE A 325 1.21 -18.89 15.61
N ASP A 326 2.42 -18.43 15.97
CA ASP A 326 3.56 -19.31 16.23
C ASP A 326 3.33 -20.24 17.43
N GLU A 327 2.71 -19.73 18.50
CA GLU A 327 2.37 -20.54 19.67
C GLU A 327 1.32 -21.60 19.34
N LEU A 328 0.31 -21.24 18.53
CA LEU A 328 -0.69 -22.21 18.09
C LEU A 328 -0.07 -23.31 17.23
N MET A 329 0.79 -22.95 16.28
CA MET A 329 1.47 -23.92 15.42
C MET A 329 2.38 -24.88 16.21
N LYS A 330 3.13 -24.37 17.18
CA LYS A 330 4.00 -25.21 18.06
C LYS A 330 3.19 -26.20 18.91
N ASN A 331 1.96 -25.88 19.27
CA ASN A 331 1.12 -26.74 20.12
C ASN A 331 0.15 -27.62 19.33
N GLY A 332 0.04 -27.45 18.01
CA GLY A 332 -0.73 -28.28 17.10
C GLY A 332 -2.25 -28.19 17.24
N SER A 333 -2.80 -27.58 18.30
CA SER A 333 -4.23 -27.33 18.45
C SER A 333 -4.54 -26.26 19.50
N MET A 334 -5.69 -25.61 19.35
CA MET A 334 -6.20 -24.64 20.33
C MET A 334 -6.47 -25.30 21.70
N ALA A 335 -6.90 -26.57 21.73
CA ALA A 335 -7.13 -27.30 22.97
C ALA A 335 -5.84 -27.48 23.76
N ALA A 336 -4.77 -27.99 23.11
CA ALA A 336 -3.47 -28.17 23.74
C ALA A 336 -2.86 -26.83 24.21
N ALA A 337 -3.06 -25.77 23.45
CA ALA A 337 -2.61 -24.43 23.83
C ALA A 337 -3.36 -23.91 25.09
N LYS A 338 -4.66 -24.18 25.20
CA LYS A 338 -5.48 -23.82 26.38
C LYS A 338 -5.06 -24.59 27.64
N GLU A 339 -4.79 -25.88 27.51
CA GLU A 339 -4.32 -26.71 28.62
C GLU A 339 -2.97 -26.20 29.18
N LYS A 340 -2.12 -25.64 28.33
CA LYS A 340 -0.83 -25.04 28.72
C LYS A 340 -0.95 -23.58 29.17
N GLY A 341 -2.16 -23.00 29.18
CA GLY A 341 -2.37 -21.61 29.59
C GLY A 341 -1.81 -20.57 28.62
N LEU A 342 -1.57 -20.91 27.36
CA LEU A 342 -1.01 -20.03 26.33
C LEU A 342 -2.04 -19.10 25.68
N VAL A 343 -3.33 -19.40 25.85
CA VAL A 343 -4.41 -18.53 25.39
C VAL A 343 -4.64 -17.44 26.43
N ARG A 344 -4.23 -16.23 26.10
CA ARG A 344 -4.33 -15.05 26.98
C ARG A 344 -5.75 -14.49 26.96
N SER A 345 -6.19 -13.93 28.09
CA SER A 345 -7.44 -13.18 28.18
C SER A 345 -7.10 -11.70 28.26
N GLU A 346 -7.38 -10.98 27.18
CA GLU A 346 -6.97 -9.58 27.01
C GLU A 346 -8.18 -8.63 27.11
N GLY A 347 -7.97 -7.49 27.76
CA GLY A 347 -8.98 -6.46 27.98
C GLY A 347 -9.03 -5.39 26.87
N LYS A 348 -9.76 -4.30 27.16
CA LYS A 348 -10.02 -3.21 26.20
C LYS A 348 -8.77 -2.45 25.76
N GLU A 349 -7.73 -2.42 26.59
CA GLU A 349 -6.49 -1.70 26.31
C GLU A 349 -5.46 -2.51 25.51
N TYR A 350 -5.76 -3.77 25.24
CA TYR A 350 -4.87 -4.62 24.48
C TYR A 350 -4.69 -4.09 23.06
N VAL A 351 -3.45 -3.82 22.68
CA VAL A 351 -3.05 -3.44 21.34
C VAL A 351 -2.79 -4.71 20.53
N MET A 352 -3.58 -4.93 19.50
CA MET A 352 -3.48 -6.10 18.62
C MET A 352 -2.10 -6.24 18.02
N GLN A 353 -1.64 -7.48 17.88
CA GLN A 353 -0.38 -7.81 17.20
C GLN A 353 -0.67 -8.52 15.88
N ASP A 354 0.25 -8.35 14.90
CA ASP A 354 0.13 -9.04 13.63
C ASP A 354 0.22 -10.57 13.82
N GLY A 355 -0.74 -11.30 13.26
CA GLY A 355 -0.85 -12.75 13.41
C GLY A 355 -1.50 -13.22 14.72
N ASP A 356 -2.06 -12.33 15.53
CA ASP A 356 -2.92 -12.75 16.64
C ASP A 356 -4.11 -13.57 16.13
N ILE A 357 -4.31 -14.76 16.70
CA ILE A 357 -5.51 -15.57 16.47
C ILE A 357 -6.46 -15.29 17.62
N VAL A 358 -7.67 -14.79 17.31
CA VAL A 358 -8.55 -14.16 18.31
C VAL A 358 -9.95 -14.73 18.31
N LEU A 359 -10.48 -14.89 19.52
CA LEU A 359 -11.91 -15.11 19.76
C LEU A 359 -12.44 -13.99 20.67
N PHE A 360 -13.23 -13.09 20.10
CA PHE A 360 -13.86 -12.01 20.88
C PHE A 360 -15.07 -12.52 21.67
N ARG A 361 -15.14 -12.12 22.94
CA ARG A 361 -16.30 -12.33 23.81
C ARG A 361 -17.01 -11.00 23.97
N PHE A 362 -18.28 -10.98 23.64
CA PHE A 362 -19.11 -9.79 23.70
C PHE A 362 -20.50 -10.12 24.21
N ASN A 363 -21.22 -9.12 24.68
CA ASN A 363 -22.61 -9.20 25.10
C ASN A 363 -23.35 -7.96 24.57
N VAL A 364 -24.48 -8.17 23.88
CA VAL A 364 -25.31 -7.11 23.29
C VAL A 364 -26.70 -7.18 23.90
#